data_9267ebdc36dbbac735f99d598bfc47fb
#
_entry.id   9267ebdc36dbbac735f99d598bfc47fb
#
_cell.length_a   1.000
_cell.length_b   1.000
_cell.length_c   1.000
_cell.angle_alpha   90.00
_cell.angle_beta   90.00
_cell.angle_gamma   90.00
#
_symmetry.space_group_name_H-M   'P 1'
#
loop_
_entity.id
_entity.type
_entity.pdbx_description
1 polymer ?
#
loop_
_entity_poly.entity_id
_entity_poly.type
_entity_poly.pdbx_seq_one_letter_code
_entity_poly.pdbx_strand_id
1 'polypeptide(L)'
;SKLHEAPRQTRHSKWTTPSFRDDVSLAGSTADLFKEVLGDFAVVSREPIIREYDHEVQGNTFLKPLGGATGDAPQDGSVIHIDGSKPMMSMALSLLPEWGKTAPYEMGLACVDECVRQLVICGADPKRLALLDNFCMGNPDDETELGCLVETTKGMAEAATFYQAPFVSGKDSFYNFFETEDGPISVPVTLVISGLGIIDDRKQVVGSSLRHDGSALFVIGKMETELGGSVAARVSGITDARVPKCDLEANLARYENLYNALQKGLVAAAHDVSEGGLITAIAEMAFSMKVGVEIDTFFSKEQLFAETPGCIVVEVESTEVDDFKALFGEDAQQIGKTTSAHKKLVIADQIEEDLTSLKERWQHGLTPYY
;
A
#
# COMPACT_ATOMS: atom_id res chain seq x y z
N SER A 1 -26.51 -31.26 24.09
CA SER A 1 -26.16 -30.38 25.22
C SER A 1 -26.83 -29.02 24.99
N LYS A 2 -27.18 -28.30 26.05
CA LYS A 2 -27.82 -26.99 25.99
C LYS A 2 -27.04 -25.96 25.13
N LEU A 3 -25.74 -26.15 24.94
CA LEU A 3 -24.90 -25.32 24.05
C LEU A 3 -25.26 -25.47 22.58
N HIS A 4 -25.77 -26.63 22.14
CA HIS A 4 -26.22 -26.85 20.77
C HIS A 4 -27.67 -26.41 20.52
N GLU A 5 -28.40 -26.03 21.58
CA GLU A 5 -29.79 -25.59 21.57
C GLU A 5 -29.92 -24.08 21.84
N ALA A 6 -28.78 -23.33 21.81
CA ALA A 6 -28.81 -21.90 22.03
C ALA A 6 -29.75 -21.23 21.00
N PRO A 7 -30.63 -20.31 21.41
CA PRO A 7 -31.51 -19.61 20.49
C PRO A 7 -30.68 -18.85 19.46
N ARG A 8 -31.06 -18.97 18.18
CA ARG A 8 -30.45 -18.18 17.12
C ARG A 8 -30.81 -16.71 17.36
N GLN A 9 -29.77 -15.89 17.51
CA GLN A 9 -29.94 -14.43 17.49
C GLN A 9 -30.02 -13.97 16.03
N THR A 10 -31.04 -13.18 15.71
CA THR A 10 -31.15 -12.53 14.42
C THR A 10 -30.71 -11.10 14.57
N ARG A 11 -29.76 -10.67 13.75
CA ARG A 11 -29.34 -9.28 13.62
C ARG A 11 -29.68 -8.76 12.24
N HIS A 12 -29.91 -7.47 12.13
CA HIS A 12 -30.18 -6.79 10.87
C HIS A 12 -29.01 -5.89 10.55
N SER A 13 -28.50 -6.00 9.33
CA SER A 13 -27.43 -5.13 8.82
C SER A 13 -28.00 -4.11 7.85
N LYS A 14 -27.53 -2.87 7.95
CA LYS A 14 -27.92 -1.80 7.06
C LYS A 14 -26.70 -0.97 6.69
N TRP A 15 -26.39 -0.90 5.40
CA TRP A 15 -25.41 0.04 4.87
C TRP A 15 -26.11 0.99 3.89
N THR A 16 -25.74 2.25 3.96
CA THR A 16 -26.19 3.27 3.00
C THR A 16 -24.96 4.02 2.53
N THR A 17 -24.60 3.83 1.26
CA THR A 17 -23.48 4.56 0.67
C THR A 17 -23.74 6.07 0.74
N PRO A 18 -22.79 6.84 1.30
CA PRO A 18 -22.91 8.30 1.33
C PRO A 18 -22.89 8.91 -0.07
N SER A 19 -23.36 10.15 -0.18
CA SER A 19 -23.19 10.91 -1.42
C SER A 19 -21.78 11.48 -1.50
N PHE A 20 -21.20 11.45 -2.70
CA PHE A 20 -19.86 11.99 -2.96
C PHE A 20 -19.94 13.20 -3.88
N ARG A 21 -18.96 14.09 -3.76
CA ARG A 21 -18.71 15.14 -4.76
C ARG A 21 -17.90 14.58 -5.92
N ASP A 22 -18.28 14.98 -7.14
CA ASP A 22 -17.55 14.60 -8.35
C ASP A 22 -16.33 15.52 -8.60
N ASP A 23 -16.43 16.80 -8.21
CA ASP A 23 -15.35 17.79 -8.39
C ASP A 23 -14.64 18.06 -7.05
N VAL A 24 -13.62 17.27 -6.77
CA VAL A 24 -12.75 17.44 -5.59
C VAL A 24 -11.40 17.93 -6.06
N SER A 25 -10.92 19.05 -5.51
CA SER A 25 -9.60 19.59 -5.81
C SER A 25 -8.81 19.91 -4.54
N LEU A 26 -7.50 19.71 -4.61
CA LEU A 26 -6.58 20.01 -3.53
C LEU A 26 -6.14 21.48 -3.60
N ALA A 27 -6.27 22.19 -2.49
CA ALA A 27 -5.84 23.59 -2.38
C ALA A 27 -4.32 23.72 -2.10
N GLY A 28 -3.82 24.94 -2.14
CA GLY A 28 -2.44 25.27 -1.76
C GLY A 28 -1.38 24.80 -2.76
N SER A 29 -0.10 24.86 -2.34
CA SER A 29 1.02 24.40 -3.14
C SER A 29 1.20 22.89 -3.02
N THR A 30 1.68 22.23 -4.09
CA THR A 30 2.00 20.79 -4.07
C THR A 30 3.08 20.48 -3.04
N ALA A 31 4.10 21.34 -2.91
CA ALA A 31 5.19 21.13 -1.98
C ALA A 31 4.76 21.21 -0.50
N ASP A 32 3.89 22.16 -0.13
CA ASP A 32 3.41 22.28 1.25
C ASP A 32 2.51 21.11 1.62
N LEU A 33 1.55 20.76 0.75
CA LEU A 33 0.69 19.61 0.94
C LEU A 33 1.51 18.30 1.07
N PHE A 34 2.53 18.15 0.23
CA PHE A 34 3.40 16.98 0.31
C PHE A 34 4.11 16.87 1.67
N LYS A 35 4.59 17.99 2.21
CA LYS A 35 5.19 18.01 3.55
C LYS A 35 4.21 17.65 4.66
N GLU A 36 2.94 18.04 4.52
CA GLU A 36 1.89 17.64 5.45
C GLU A 36 1.59 16.14 5.36
N VAL A 37 1.39 15.63 4.15
CA VAL A 37 1.17 14.20 3.88
C VAL A 37 2.33 13.35 4.40
N LEU A 38 3.57 13.74 4.08
CA LEU A 38 4.76 13.00 4.49
C LEU A 38 4.98 12.96 6.01
N GLY A 39 4.45 13.92 6.75
CA GLY A 39 4.48 13.98 8.22
C GLY A 39 3.25 13.35 8.89
N ASP A 40 2.33 12.79 8.14
CA ASP A 40 1.12 12.19 8.67
C ASP A 40 1.35 10.77 9.23
N PHE A 41 0.61 10.39 10.26
CA PHE A 41 0.73 9.09 10.94
C PHE A 41 0.57 7.88 10.01
N ALA A 42 -0.19 7.97 8.94
CA ALA A 42 -0.34 6.88 7.99
C ALA A 42 0.91 6.68 7.14
N VAL A 43 1.73 7.72 6.95
CA VAL A 43 2.89 7.73 6.04
C VAL A 43 4.23 7.63 6.76
N VAL A 44 4.39 8.29 7.93
CA VAL A 44 5.68 8.38 8.64
C VAL A 44 6.32 7.03 8.93
N SER A 45 7.62 7.02 9.07
CA SER A 45 8.44 5.83 9.34
C SER A 45 7.93 5.01 10.53
N ARG A 46 7.82 3.71 10.31
CA ARG A 46 7.55 2.72 11.36
C ARG A 46 8.82 2.18 12.03
N GLU A 47 9.99 2.75 11.70
CA GLU A 47 11.27 2.31 12.25
C GLU A 47 11.27 2.20 13.77
N PRO A 48 10.74 3.16 14.57
CA PRO A 48 10.69 3.03 16.02
C PRO A 48 9.93 1.79 16.49
N ILE A 49 8.80 1.48 15.84
CA ILE A 49 7.97 0.30 16.16
C ILE A 49 8.69 -0.99 15.75
N ILE A 50 9.27 -1.03 14.54
CA ILE A 50 9.95 -2.22 14.00
C ILE A 50 11.17 -2.57 14.88
N ARG A 51 11.93 -1.55 15.34
CA ARG A 51 13.14 -1.76 16.14
C ARG A 51 12.89 -1.95 17.63
N GLU A 52 11.67 -1.79 18.11
CA GLU A 52 11.32 -2.07 19.51
C GLU A 52 11.50 -3.55 19.83
N TYR A 53 11.27 -4.42 18.84
CA TYR A 53 11.45 -5.85 18.95
C TYR A 53 12.50 -6.36 17.98
N ASP A 54 13.09 -7.51 18.30
CA ASP A 54 14.02 -8.21 17.42
C ASP A 54 13.25 -8.84 16.25
N HIS A 55 13.53 -8.42 15.04
CA HIS A 55 12.89 -8.88 13.80
C HIS A 55 13.81 -9.73 12.91
N GLU A 56 15.00 -10.06 13.40
CA GLU A 56 16.00 -10.85 12.66
C GLU A 56 16.58 -12.02 13.48
N VAL A 57 15.88 -12.46 14.52
CA VAL A 57 16.37 -13.44 15.53
C VAL A 57 16.99 -14.69 14.92
N GLN A 58 16.36 -15.27 13.90
CA GLN A 58 16.82 -16.52 13.29
C GLN A 58 17.88 -16.31 12.19
N GLY A 59 18.15 -15.08 11.80
CA GLY A 59 19.09 -14.77 10.73
C GLY A 59 18.64 -15.20 9.32
N ASN A 60 17.37 -15.52 9.14
CA ASN A 60 16.80 -16.03 7.88
C ASN A 60 16.20 -14.92 7.01
N THR A 61 16.28 -13.66 7.41
CA THR A 61 15.69 -12.53 6.68
C THR A 61 16.55 -12.20 5.46
N PHE A 62 15.96 -12.33 4.26
CA PHE A 62 16.59 -12.00 2.99
C PHE A 62 16.29 -10.57 2.56
N LEU A 63 15.02 -10.16 2.56
CA LEU A 63 14.59 -8.77 2.42
C LEU A 63 14.06 -8.29 3.78
N LYS A 64 14.72 -7.28 4.33
CA LYS A 64 14.37 -6.72 5.64
C LYS A 64 13.18 -5.78 5.54
N PRO A 65 12.42 -5.57 6.62
CA PRO A 65 11.33 -4.59 6.64
C PRO A 65 11.80 -3.14 6.45
N LEU A 66 13.09 -2.87 6.68
CA LEU A 66 13.74 -1.59 6.42
C LEU A 66 14.90 -1.81 5.46
N GLY A 67 14.93 -1.04 4.37
CA GLY A 67 15.88 -1.13 3.27
C GLY A 67 16.84 0.06 3.18
N GLY A 68 17.45 0.21 2.00
CA GLY A 68 18.42 1.26 1.75
C GLY A 68 19.82 0.98 2.31
N ALA A 69 20.75 1.91 2.08
CA ALA A 69 22.15 1.74 2.49
C ALA A 69 22.33 1.80 4.02
N THR A 70 21.46 2.51 4.71
CA THR A 70 21.46 2.72 6.16
C THR A 70 20.44 1.83 6.89
N GLY A 71 19.63 1.07 6.13
CA GLY A 71 18.63 0.16 6.69
C GLY A 71 17.48 0.89 7.41
N ASP A 72 17.08 2.05 6.89
CA ASP A 72 16.07 2.94 7.46
C ASP A 72 15.07 3.49 6.41
N ALA A 73 15.12 2.98 5.17
CA ALA A 73 14.12 3.25 4.14
C ALA A 73 13.00 2.21 4.15
N PRO A 74 11.77 2.55 3.74
CA PRO A 74 10.63 1.64 3.79
C PRO A 74 10.73 0.51 2.77
N GLN A 75 9.95 -0.56 3.01
CA GLN A 75 9.77 -1.69 2.10
C GLN A 75 8.31 -2.12 2.12
N ASP A 76 7.80 -2.66 1.01
CA ASP A 76 6.43 -3.16 0.89
C ASP A 76 6.20 -4.46 1.67
N GLY A 77 7.26 -5.17 1.96
CA GLY A 77 7.18 -6.42 2.69
C GLY A 77 8.56 -6.95 3.09
N SER A 78 8.56 -8.13 3.64
CA SER A 78 9.77 -8.84 4.05
C SER A 78 9.86 -10.19 3.36
N VAL A 79 11.08 -10.69 3.13
CA VAL A 79 11.31 -12.03 2.58
C VAL A 79 12.23 -12.81 3.51
N ILE A 80 11.82 -14.04 3.82
CA ILE A 80 12.59 -14.94 4.68
C ILE A 80 12.93 -16.24 3.96
N HIS A 81 14.07 -16.82 4.30
CA HIS A 81 14.40 -18.20 4.00
C HIS A 81 13.63 -19.14 4.92
N ILE A 82 13.19 -20.27 4.38
CA ILE A 82 12.62 -21.37 5.15
C ILE A 82 13.69 -22.45 5.27
N ASP A 83 14.09 -22.77 6.50
CA ASP A 83 15.14 -23.75 6.76
C ASP A 83 14.87 -25.08 6.07
N GLY A 84 15.90 -25.60 5.39
CA GLY A 84 15.84 -26.88 4.66
C GLY A 84 15.06 -26.82 3.34
N SER A 85 14.57 -25.65 2.91
CA SER A 85 13.88 -25.47 1.64
C SER A 85 14.67 -24.60 0.66
N LYS A 86 14.38 -24.73 -0.66
CA LYS A 86 14.90 -23.79 -1.68
C LYS A 86 14.06 -22.54 -1.82
N PRO A 87 12.71 -22.63 -1.87
CA PRO A 87 11.87 -21.47 -1.96
C PRO A 87 11.97 -20.60 -0.70
N MET A 88 11.75 -19.30 -0.91
CA MET A 88 11.61 -18.30 0.14
C MET A 88 10.14 -17.93 0.30
N MET A 89 9.82 -17.18 1.33
CA MET A 89 8.49 -16.69 1.62
C MET A 89 8.51 -15.18 1.79
N SER A 90 7.69 -14.47 1.01
CA SER A 90 7.37 -13.07 1.25
C SER A 90 6.23 -12.94 2.26
N MET A 91 6.23 -11.84 2.99
CA MET A 91 5.18 -11.44 3.92
C MET A 91 4.87 -9.96 3.69
N ALA A 92 3.58 -9.62 3.63
CA ALA A 92 3.10 -8.25 3.48
C ALA A 92 1.85 -8.03 4.33
N LEU A 93 1.53 -6.75 4.57
CA LEU A 93 0.37 -6.30 5.33
C LEU A 93 -0.31 -5.16 4.59
N SER A 94 -1.64 -5.11 4.63
CA SER A 94 -2.41 -3.99 4.12
C SER A 94 -3.54 -3.60 5.06
N LEU A 95 -3.89 -2.33 5.12
CA LEU A 95 -5.08 -1.82 5.79
C LEU A 95 -5.45 -0.43 5.27
N LEU A 96 -6.74 -0.17 5.07
CA LEU A 96 -7.28 1.08 4.53
C LEU A 96 -8.45 1.59 5.39
N PRO A 97 -8.24 1.93 6.68
CA PRO A 97 -9.34 2.24 7.61
C PRO A 97 -10.13 3.50 7.23
N GLU A 98 -9.52 4.46 6.56
CA GLU A 98 -10.23 5.66 6.08
C GLU A 98 -11.27 5.33 5.00
N TRP A 99 -11.00 4.33 4.15
CA TRP A 99 -11.96 3.86 3.15
C TRP A 99 -13.20 3.22 3.80
N GLY A 100 -13.00 2.48 4.90
CA GLY A 100 -14.06 1.79 5.62
C GLY A 100 -15.15 2.73 6.16
N LYS A 101 -14.82 4.00 6.39
CA LYS A 101 -15.78 5.01 6.86
C LYS A 101 -16.89 5.34 5.84
N THR A 102 -16.58 5.22 4.55
CA THR A 102 -17.49 5.65 3.47
C THR A 102 -17.73 4.58 2.41
N ALA A 103 -16.82 3.63 2.26
CA ALA A 103 -16.79 2.64 1.20
C ALA A 103 -16.26 1.27 1.71
N PRO A 104 -16.96 0.61 2.66
CA PRO A 104 -16.46 -0.61 3.29
C PRO A 104 -16.31 -1.79 2.32
N TYR A 105 -17.14 -1.90 1.27
CA TYR A 105 -16.98 -2.92 0.25
C TYR A 105 -15.70 -2.71 -0.56
N GLU A 106 -15.46 -1.48 -1.02
CA GLU A 106 -14.25 -1.08 -1.74
C GLU A 106 -13.01 -1.24 -0.87
N MET A 107 -13.10 -0.94 0.44
CA MET A 107 -12.02 -1.24 1.39
C MET A 107 -11.69 -2.72 1.41
N GLY A 108 -12.68 -3.59 1.47
CA GLY A 108 -12.49 -5.04 1.44
C GLY A 108 -11.78 -5.52 0.18
N LEU A 109 -12.16 -4.99 -0.99
CA LEU A 109 -11.49 -5.27 -2.27
C LEU A 109 -10.03 -4.79 -2.25
N ALA A 110 -9.83 -3.52 -1.91
CA ALA A 110 -8.54 -2.85 -2.02
C ALA A 110 -7.51 -3.40 -1.01
N CYS A 111 -7.91 -3.75 0.23
CA CYS A 111 -6.99 -4.38 1.19
C CYS A 111 -6.44 -5.71 0.70
N VAL A 112 -7.27 -6.55 0.06
CA VAL A 112 -6.79 -7.81 -0.53
C VAL A 112 -5.89 -7.54 -1.72
N ASP A 113 -6.28 -6.62 -2.62
CA ASP A 113 -5.49 -6.22 -3.79
C ASP A 113 -4.11 -5.70 -3.40
N GLU A 114 -4.05 -4.80 -2.42
CA GLU A 114 -2.80 -4.21 -1.95
C GLU A 114 -1.87 -5.27 -1.36
N CYS A 115 -2.39 -6.17 -0.52
CA CYS A 115 -1.59 -7.25 0.03
C CYS A 115 -1.03 -8.17 -1.07
N VAL A 116 -1.83 -8.53 -2.08
CA VAL A 116 -1.38 -9.31 -3.25
C VAL A 116 -0.31 -8.54 -4.03
N ARG A 117 -0.51 -7.25 -4.28
CA ARG A 117 0.44 -6.36 -4.96
C ARG A 117 1.80 -6.34 -4.26
N GLN A 118 1.82 -6.10 -2.96
CA GLN A 118 3.03 -6.03 -2.15
C GLN A 118 3.79 -7.38 -2.13
N LEU A 119 3.07 -8.50 -2.04
CA LEU A 119 3.69 -9.83 -2.12
C LEU A 119 4.37 -10.06 -3.46
N VAL A 120 3.73 -9.66 -4.57
CA VAL A 120 4.30 -9.79 -5.92
C VAL A 120 5.47 -8.84 -6.12
N ILE A 121 5.40 -7.60 -5.62
CA ILE A 121 6.54 -6.65 -5.62
C ILE A 121 7.76 -7.28 -4.94
N CYS A 122 7.58 -7.99 -3.83
CA CYS A 122 8.66 -8.71 -3.15
C CYS A 122 9.17 -9.96 -3.90
N GLY A 123 8.56 -10.33 -5.04
CA GLY A 123 8.98 -11.43 -5.90
C GLY A 123 8.13 -12.69 -5.82
N ALA A 124 7.00 -12.68 -5.10
CA ALA A 124 6.12 -13.85 -5.00
C ALA A 124 5.40 -14.16 -6.31
N ASP A 125 5.18 -15.46 -6.56
CA ASP A 125 4.28 -15.93 -7.60
C ASP A 125 2.82 -15.57 -7.25
N PRO A 126 2.11 -14.76 -8.05
CA PRO A 126 0.72 -14.38 -7.80
C PRO A 126 -0.26 -15.55 -7.71
N LYS A 127 0.15 -16.75 -8.15
CA LYS A 127 -0.65 -17.98 -8.08
C LYS A 127 -0.38 -18.82 -6.82
N ARG A 128 0.53 -18.41 -5.95
CA ARG A 128 0.96 -19.16 -4.78
C ARG A 128 0.95 -18.30 -3.52
N LEU A 129 -0.23 -17.79 -3.22
CA LEU A 129 -0.47 -16.86 -2.10
C LEU A 129 -1.39 -17.52 -1.06
N ALA A 130 -1.29 -17.06 0.17
CA ALA A 130 -2.22 -17.37 1.24
C ALA A 130 -2.45 -16.11 2.09
N LEU A 131 -3.67 -15.90 2.56
CA LEU A 131 -4.09 -14.71 3.27
C LEU A 131 -4.56 -15.05 4.69
N LEU A 132 -4.45 -14.07 5.57
CA LEU A 132 -5.05 -14.03 6.90
C LEU A 132 -5.77 -12.71 7.04
N ASP A 133 -6.98 -12.72 7.58
CA ASP A 133 -7.72 -11.51 7.94
C ASP A 133 -7.58 -11.18 9.42
N ASN A 134 -7.71 -9.91 9.75
CA ASN A 134 -7.85 -9.45 11.12
C ASN A 134 -8.85 -8.28 11.14
N PHE A 135 -10.07 -8.57 11.61
CA PHE A 135 -11.09 -7.56 11.82
C PHE A 135 -10.96 -6.92 13.20
N CYS A 136 -11.09 -5.60 13.22
CA CYS A 136 -11.30 -4.82 14.43
C CYS A 136 -12.52 -3.92 14.19
N MET A 137 -13.64 -4.29 14.82
CA MET A 137 -14.97 -3.72 14.56
C MET A 137 -15.62 -3.26 15.85
N GLY A 138 -16.50 -2.28 15.75
CA GLY A 138 -17.25 -1.77 16.87
C GLY A 138 -18.40 -2.68 17.32
N ASN A 139 -19.60 -2.14 17.43
CA ASN A 139 -20.74 -2.85 17.99
C ASN A 139 -21.57 -3.58 16.90
N PRO A 140 -21.51 -4.92 16.79
CA PRO A 140 -22.28 -5.67 15.80
C PRO A 140 -23.80 -5.73 16.11
N ASP A 141 -24.26 -5.19 17.24
CA ASP A 141 -25.68 -5.01 17.54
C ASP A 141 -26.22 -3.70 16.96
N ASP A 142 -25.35 -2.77 16.53
CA ASP A 142 -25.74 -1.63 15.70
C ASP A 142 -25.87 -2.06 14.23
N GLU A 143 -27.00 -1.71 13.61
CA GLU A 143 -27.32 -2.14 12.24
C GLU A 143 -26.34 -1.57 11.20
N THR A 144 -25.81 -0.36 11.42
CA THR A 144 -24.88 0.32 10.51
C THR A 144 -23.46 -0.26 10.63
N GLU A 145 -22.98 -0.45 11.85
CA GLU A 145 -21.67 -1.09 12.08
C GLU A 145 -21.64 -2.53 11.57
N LEU A 146 -22.74 -3.26 11.78
CA LEU A 146 -22.91 -4.59 11.18
C LEU A 146 -23.01 -4.51 9.65
N GLY A 147 -23.62 -3.46 9.10
CA GLY A 147 -23.67 -3.17 7.67
C GLY A 147 -22.27 -2.99 7.08
N CYS A 148 -21.41 -2.21 7.74
CA CYS A 148 -20.02 -2.03 7.35
C CYS A 148 -19.27 -3.38 7.33
N LEU A 149 -19.42 -4.21 8.36
CA LEU A 149 -18.80 -5.54 8.42
C LEU A 149 -19.25 -6.42 7.24
N VAL A 150 -20.55 -6.45 6.95
CA VAL A 150 -21.11 -7.24 5.85
C VAL A 150 -20.56 -6.79 4.50
N GLU A 151 -20.52 -5.49 4.23
CA GLU A 151 -19.98 -4.97 2.96
C GLU A 151 -18.46 -5.22 2.86
N THR A 152 -17.69 -4.97 3.91
CA THR A 152 -16.25 -5.28 3.95
C THR A 152 -15.99 -6.75 3.64
N THR A 153 -16.75 -7.66 4.26
CA THR A 153 -16.58 -9.11 4.05
C THR A 153 -16.93 -9.51 2.61
N LYS A 154 -17.93 -8.89 1.98
CA LYS A 154 -18.26 -9.13 0.57
C LYS A 154 -17.10 -8.74 -0.36
N GLY A 155 -16.57 -7.53 -0.21
CA GLY A 155 -15.43 -7.07 -1.02
C GLY A 155 -14.19 -7.95 -0.83
N MET A 156 -13.85 -8.27 0.43
CA MET A 156 -12.75 -9.17 0.77
C MET A 156 -12.91 -10.56 0.12
N ALA A 157 -14.10 -11.17 0.21
CA ALA A 157 -14.36 -12.48 -0.36
C ALA A 157 -14.31 -12.47 -1.89
N GLU A 158 -14.78 -11.41 -2.53
CA GLU A 158 -14.73 -11.26 -3.98
C GLU A 158 -13.27 -11.19 -4.47
N ALA A 159 -12.44 -10.31 -3.88
CA ALA A 159 -11.05 -10.17 -4.28
C ALA A 159 -10.24 -11.45 -4.02
N ALA A 160 -10.39 -12.07 -2.85
CA ALA A 160 -9.68 -13.31 -2.52
C ALA A 160 -10.07 -14.46 -3.48
N THR A 161 -11.34 -14.53 -3.87
CA THR A 161 -11.83 -15.53 -4.85
C THR A 161 -11.26 -15.24 -6.23
N PHE A 162 -11.23 -13.98 -6.64
CA PHE A 162 -10.70 -13.54 -7.93
C PHE A 162 -9.20 -13.86 -8.06
N TYR A 163 -8.41 -13.51 -7.06
CA TYR A 163 -6.96 -13.79 -7.02
C TYR A 163 -6.64 -15.26 -6.72
N GLN A 164 -7.61 -16.08 -6.39
CA GLN A 164 -7.42 -17.45 -5.92
C GLN A 164 -6.46 -17.54 -4.72
N ALA A 165 -6.48 -16.51 -3.86
CA ALA A 165 -5.68 -16.38 -2.67
C ALA A 165 -6.51 -16.77 -1.43
N PRO A 166 -6.40 -18.04 -0.93
CA PRO A 166 -7.26 -18.51 0.14
C PRO A 166 -6.93 -17.88 1.49
N PHE A 167 -7.94 -17.55 2.27
CA PHE A 167 -7.78 -17.30 3.70
C PHE A 167 -7.50 -18.61 4.42
N VAL A 168 -6.34 -18.73 5.06
CA VAL A 168 -5.91 -19.92 5.79
C VAL A 168 -6.05 -19.78 7.30
N SER A 169 -6.23 -18.55 7.78
CA SER A 169 -6.50 -18.21 9.17
C SER A 169 -7.18 -16.85 9.23
N GLY A 170 -7.68 -16.49 10.40
CA GLY A 170 -8.25 -15.18 10.64
C GLY A 170 -8.40 -14.91 12.15
N LYS A 171 -8.61 -13.64 12.50
CA LYS A 171 -8.83 -13.19 13.86
C LYS A 171 -9.84 -12.05 13.85
N ASP A 172 -10.94 -12.22 14.56
CA ASP A 172 -12.04 -11.27 14.64
C ASP A 172 -12.17 -10.66 16.03
N SER A 173 -12.19 -9.34 16.09
CA SER A 173 -12.52 -8.58 17.29
C SER A 173 -13.75 -7.73 17.05
N PHE A 174 -14.77 -7.96 17.85
CA PHE A 174 -16.02 -7.21 17.88
C PHE A 174 -16.23 -6.56 19.23
N TYR A 175 -17.23 -5.67 19.31
CA TYR A 175 -17.52 -4.90 20.53
C TYR A 175 -16.35 -4.02 20.99
N ASN A 176 -15.53 -3.53 20.06
CA ASN A 176 -14.47 -2.58 20.33
C ASN A 176 -15.05 -1.17 20.39
N PHE A 177 -15.81 -0.88 21.42
CA PHE A 177 -16.36 0.44 21.69
C PHE A 177 -16.37 0.72 23.20
N PHE A 178 -16.45 1.98 23.53
CA PHE A 178 -16.50 2.44 24.92
C PHE A 178 -17.68 3.40 25.10
N GLU A 179 -18.50 3.15 26.10
CA GLU A 179 -19.62 4.02 26.46
C GLU A 179 -19.13 5.26 27.20
N THR A 180 -19.52 6.44 26.73
CA THR A 180 -19.27 7.73 27.38
C THR A 180 -20.57 8.43 27.68
N GLU A 181 -20.52 9.54 28.47
CA GLU A 181 -21.68 10.38 28.75
C GLU A 181 -22.28 11.01 27.46
N ASP A 182 -21.44 11.22 26.43
CA ASP A 182 -21.82 11.80 25.14
C ASP A 182 -22.21 10.73 24.10
N GLY A 183 -22.23 9.44 24.48
CA GLY A 183 -22.53 8.31 23.61
C GLY A 183 -21.32 7.38 23.39
N PRO A 184 -21.50 6.27 22.66
CA PRO A 184 -20.42 5.31 22.44
C PRO A 184 -19.35 5.87 21.50
N ILE A 185 -18.08 5.61 21.83
CA ILE A 185 -16.92 5.79 20.96
C ILE A 185 -16.54 4.43 20.41
N SER A 186 -16.77 4.21 19.14
CA SER A 186 -16.44 2.95 18.45
C SER A 186 -15.12 3.07 17.70
N VAL A 187 -14.36 1.96 17.61
CA VAL A 187 -13.21 1.93 16.70
C VAL A 187 -13.67 2.07 15.25
N PRO A 188 -12.89 2.72 14.40
CA PRO A 188 -13.17 2.70 12.97
C PRO A 188 -13.21 1.26 12.43
N VAL A 189 -14.05 1.01 11.43
CA VAL A 189 -14.05 -0.26 10.70
C VAL A 189 -12.65 -0.51 10.16
N THR A 190 -12.00 -1.56 10.66
CA THR A 190 -10.61 -1.88 10.31
C THR A 190 -10.51 -3.32 9.89
N LEU A 191 -9.99 -3.53 8.69
CA LEU A 191 -9.59 -4.81 8.13
C LEU A 191 -8.09 -4.77 7.88
N VAL A 192 -7.34 -5.65 8.54
CA VAL A 192 -5.92 -5.90 8.23
C VAL A 192 -5.83 -7.22 7.47
N ILE A 193 -5.27 -7.19 6.28
CA ILE A 193 -4.91 -8.40 5.53
C ILE A 193 -3.42 -8.65 5.70
N SER A 194 -3.08 -9.85 6.17
CA SER A 194 -1.71 -10.35 6.18
C SER A 194 -1.56 -11.39 5.07
N GLY A 195 -0.52 -11.31 4.28
CA GLY A 195 -0.29 -12.21 3.18
C GLY A 195 1.04 -12.95 3.27
N LEU A 196 1.05 -14.15 2.72
CA LEU A 196 2.22 -14.98 2.50
C LEU A 196 2.30 -15.34 1.02
N GLY A 197 3.50 -15.23 0.43
CA GLY A 197 3.72 -15.60 -0.97
C GLY A 197 5.00 -16.42 -1.14
N ILE A 198 5.00 -17.35 -2.09
CA ILE A 198 6.15 -18.22 -2.34
C ILE A 198 7.02 -17.65 -3.46
N ILE A 199 8.33 -17.64 -3.24
CA ILE A 199 9.37 -17.17 -4.16
C ILE A 199 10.30 -18.34 -4.47
N ASP A 200 10.40 -18.74 -5.73
CA ASP A 200 11.20 -19.90 -6.12
C ASP A 200 12.69 -19.58 -6.34
N ASP A 201 13.00 -18.35 -6.80
CA ASP A 201 14.38 -17.91 -7.01
C ASP A 201 14.64 -16.56 -6.33
N ARG A 202 15.70 -16.50 -5.52
CA ARG A 202 16.15 -15.27 -4.85
C ARG A 202 16.43 -14.09 -5.79
N LYS A 203 16.68 -14.35 -7.07
CA LYS A 203 16.91 -13.31 -8.08
C LYS A 203 15.66 -12.49 -8.39
N GLN A 204 14.49 -13.02 -8.07
CA GLN A 204 13.20 -12.33 -8.22
C GLN A 204 12.95 -11.29 -7.12
N VAL A 205 13.69 -11.36 -6.01
CA VAL A 205 13.49 -10.48 -4.87
C VAL A 205 14.13 -9.12 -5.15
N VAL A 206 13.26 -8.09 -5.19
CA VAL A 206 13.67 -6.70 -5.23
C VAL A 206 13.10 -5.97 -4.01
N GLY A 207 13.70 -4.84 -3.65
CA GLY A 207 13.16 -3.94 -2.63
C GLY A 207 12.70 -2.63 -3.27
N SER A 208 12.15 -1.74 -2.45
CA SER A 208 11.67 -0.43 -2.89
C SER A 208 12.80 0.59 -3.17
N SER A 209 14.00 0.38 -2.65
CA SER A 209 15.10 1.35 -2.69
C SER A 209 15.71 1.53 -4.08
N LEU A 210 15.73 2.74 -4.62
CA LEU A 210 16.42 3.09 -5.87
C LEU A 210 17.92 2.80 -5.78
N ARG A 211 18.51 2.29 -6.88
CA ARG A 211 19.86 1.70 -6.87
C ARG A 211 20.83 2.35 -7.84
N HIS A 212 20.40 2.66 -9.07
CA HIS A 212 21.29 2.97 -10.18
C HIS A 212 21.12 4.40 -10.65
N ASP A 213 22.20 5.00 -11.13
CA ASP A 213 22.19 6.31 -11.78
C ASP A 213 21.72 6.19 -13.23
N GLY A 214 20.84 7.08 -13.66
CA GLY A 214 20.34 7.12 -15.03
C GLY A 214 19.34 6.01 -15.40
N SER A 215 18.82 5.26 -14.43
CA SER A 215 17.73 4.32 -14.64
C SER A 215 16.44 5.05 -15.00
N ALA A 216 15.61 4.43 -15.83
CA ALA A 216 14.27 4.90 -16.11
C ALA A 216 13.33 4.58 -14.94
N LEU A 217 12.43 5.50 -14.61
CA LEU A 217 11.32 5.30 -13.68
C LEU A 217 10.02 5.16 -14.46
N PHE A 218 9.25 4.14 -14.11
CA PHE A 218 7.93 3.90 -14.69
C PHE A 218 6.87 3.84 -13.59
N VAL A 219 5.65 4.24 -13.96
CA VAL A 219 4.43 3.84 -13.26
C VAL A 219 3.76 2.75 -14.08
N ILE A 220 3.54 1.60 -13.48
CA ILE A 220 2.65 0.55 -14.00
C ILE A 220 1.24 0.94 -13.55
N GLY A 221 0.27 0.89 -14.47
CA GLY A 221 -1.09 1.36 -14.23
C GLY A 221 -1.26 2.86 -14.48
N LYS A 222 -2.50 3.30 -14.45
CA LYS A 222 -2.87 4.70 -14.70
C LYS A 222 -3.27 5.37 -13.41
N MET A 223 -2.60 6.49 -13.06
CA MET A 223 -2.99 7.30 -11.91
C MET A 223 -4.33 7.98 -12.16
N GLU A 224 -5.28 7.72 -11.27
CA GLU A 224 -6.60 8.36 -11.24
C GLU A 224 -6.57 9.66 -10.42
N THR A 225 -7.73 10.29 -10.21
CA THR A 225 -7.85 11.58 -9.51
C THR A 225 -8.76 11.52 -8.28
N GLU A 226 -9.34 10.35 -8.01
CA GLU A 226 -10.18 10.14 -6.84
C GLU A 226 -9.34 10.16 -5.57
N LEU A 227 -9.77 10.97 -4.61
CA LEU A 227 -9.02 11.24 -3.37
C LEU A 227 -9.69 10.65 -2.12
N GLY A 228 -10.86 10.00 -2.25
CA GLY A 228 -11.59 9.49 -1.09
C GLY A 228 -10.74 8.51 -0.27
N GLY A 229 -10.70 8.73 1.04
CA GLY A 229 -9.92 7.93 1.96
C GLY A 229 -8.41 8.16 1.93
N SER A 230 -7.89 9.01 1.01
CA SER A 230 -6.46 9.29 0.94
C SER A 230 -5.99 10.19 2.10
N VAL A 231 -4.70 10.09 2.41
CA VAL A 231 -4.05 10.98 3.39
C VAL A 231 -4.18 12.44 2.98
N ALA A 232 -4.01 12.74 1.69
CA ALA A 232 -4.14 14.11 1.17
C ALA A 232 -5.56 14.68 1.36
N ALA A 233 -6.60 13.87 1.15
CA ALA A 233 -7.98 14.30 1.44
C ALA A 233 -8.15 14.56 2.93
N ARG A 234 -7.67 13.68 3.80
CA ARG A 234 -7.79 13.81 5.25
C ARG A 234 -7.11 15.06 5.79
N VAL A 235 -5.85 15.33 5.43
CA VAL A 235 -5.14 16.54 5.88
C VAL A 235 -5.74 17.82 5.29
N SER A 236 -6.41 17.74 4.14
CA SER A 236 -7.13 18.84 3.52
C SER A 236 -8.57 19.01 4.06
N GLY A 237 -9.01 18.17 5.00
CA GLY A 237 -10.38 18.21 5.55
C GLY A 237 -11.48 17.79 4.57
N ILE A 238 -11.17 17.03 3.53
CA ILE A 238 -12.09 16.51 2.53
C ILE A 238 -12.64 15.16 3.00
N THR A 239 -13.94 15.07 3.22
CA THR A 239 -14.59 13.87 3.77
C THR A 239 -15.61 13.24 2.83
N ASP A 240 -15.92 13.87 1.72
CA ASP A 240 -16.98 13.53 0.77
C ASP A 240 -16.44 13.23 -0.65
N ALA A 241 -15.16 12.93 -0.76
CA ALA A 241 -14.55 12.43 -1.99
C ALA A 241 -14.81 10.92 -2.17
N ARG A 242 -14.97 10.50 -3.44
CA ARG A 242 -15.08 9.09 -3.80
C ARG A 242 -13.72 8.40 -3.67
N VAL A 243 -13.71 7.16 -3.15
CA VAL A 243 -12.52 6.30 -3.17
C VAL A 243 -12.22 5.86 -4.61
N PRO A 244 -10.94 5.64 -4.97
CA PRO A 244 -10.58 5.10 -6.27
C PRO A 244 -11.17 3.70 -6.50
N LYS A 245 -11.43 3.37 -7.76
CA LYS A 245 -11.90 2.03 -8.14
C LYS A 245 -10.75 1.02 -8.10
N CYS A 246 -10.97 -0.13 -7.45
CA CYS A 246 -10.08 -1.28 -7.54
C CYS A 246 -10.52 -2.17 -8.72
N ASP A 247 -9.73 -2.22 -9.80
CA ASP A 247 -9.99 -3.04 -10.98
C ASP A 247 -9.17 -4.34 -10.91
N LEU A 248 -9.78 -5.38 -10.33
CA LEU A 248 -9.09 -6.64 -10.05
C LEU A 248 -8.54 -7.31 -11.32
N GLU A 249 -9.24 -7.20 -12.47
CA GLU A 249 -8.82 -7.84 -13.72
C GLU A 249 -7.57 -7.14 -14.29
N ALA A 250 -7.59 -5.81 -14.39
CA ALA A 250 -6.43 -5.04 -14.82
C ALA A 250 -5.24 -5.23 -13.86
N ASN A 251 -5.50 -5.23 -12.55
CA ASN A 251 -4.47 -5.37 -11.53
C ASN A 251 -3.81 -6.76 -11.59
N LEU A 252 -4.57 -7.85 -11.73
CA LEU A 252 -4.01 -9.19 -11.87
C LEU A 252 -3.09 -9.29 -13.09
N ALA A 253 -3.50 -8.74 -14.23
CA ALA A 253 -2.67 -8.72 -15.44
C ALA A 253 -1.35 -7.97 -15.20
N ARG A 254 -1.37 -6.84 -14.48
CA ARG A 254 -0.18 -6.08 -14.07
C ARG A 254 0.74 -6.90 -13.17
N TYR A 255 0.16 -7.59 -12.19
CA TYR A 255 0.93 -8.42 -11.23
C TYR A 255 1.57 -9.63 -11.91
N GLU A 256 0.88 -10.30 -12.84
CA GLU A 256 1.48 -11.37 -13.65
C GLU A 256 2.61 -10.84 -14.55
N ASN A 257 2.44 -9.67 -15.16
CA ASN A 257 3.50 -9.04 -15.97
C ASN A 257 4.67 -8.59 -15.10
N LEU A 258 4.44 -8.04 -13.90
CA LEU A 258 5.50 -7.68 -12.97
C LEU A 258 6.28 -8.91 -12.52
N TYR A 259 5.59 -10.00 -12.16
CA TYR A 259 6.24 -11.26 -11.82
C TYR A 259 7.13 -11.77 -12.97
N ASN A 260 6.63 -11.72 -14.21
CA ASN A 260 7.41 -12.09 -15.40
C ASN A 260 8.64 -11.18 -15.59
N ALA A 261 8.50 -9.87 -15.33
CA ALA A 261 9.61 -8.92 -15.39
C ALA A 261 10.68 -9.21 -14.32
N LEU A 262 10.25 -9.52 -13.09
CA LEU A 262 11.13 -9.90 -12.00
C LEU A 262 11.90 -11.21 -12.31
N GLN A 263 11.22 -12.21 -12.88
CA GLN A 263 11.86 -13.46 -13.31
C GLN A 263 12.95 -13.23 -14.37
N LYS A 264 12.77 -12.25 -15.24
CA LYS A 264 13.73 -11.87 -16.28
C LYS A 264 14.82 -10.93 -15.78
N GLY A 265 14.71 -10.40 -14.55
CA GLY A 265 15.66 -9.44 -13.97
C GLY A 265 15.55 -8.03 -14.58
N LEU A 266 14.41 -7.66 -15.15
CA LEU A 266 14.19 -6.36 -15.79
C LEU A 266 13.92 -5.22 -14.81
N VAL A 267 13.61 -5.53 -13.55
CA VAL A 267 13.25 -4.55 -12.51
C VAL A 267 14.35 -4.50 -11.45
N ALA A 268 14.90 -3.33 -11.21
CA ALA A 268 15.92 -3.08 -10.19
C ALA A 268 15.33 -2.77 -8.81
N ALA A 269 14.23 -2.03 -8.76
CA ALA A 269 13.45 -1.72 -7.56
C ALA A 269 11.97 -1.54 -7.92
N ALA A 270 11.08 -1.83 -6.98
CA ALA A 270 9.65 -1.63 -7.14
C ALA A 270 9.02 -1.21 -5.81
N HIS A 271 7.96 -0.40 -5.88
CA HIS A 271 7.21 0.08 -4.72
C HIS A 271 5.76 0.34 -5.11
N ASP A 272 4.82 -0.02 -4.23
CA ASP A 272 3.42 0.21 -4.50
C ASP A 272 3.04 1.70 -4.37
N VAL A 273 1.93 2.09 -4.98
CA VAL A 273 1.33 3.39 -4.75
C VAL A 273 0.19 3.18 -3.75
N SER A 274 0.45 3.53 -2.50
CA SER A 274 -0.47 3.42 -1.37
C SER A 274 -0.58 4.76 -0.62
N GLU A 275 -0.49 4.78 0.71
CA GLU A 275 -0.69 5.99 1.51
C GLU A 275 0.20 7.15 1.09
N GLY A 276 -0.45 8.28 0.83
CA GLY A 276 0.20 9.50 0.36
C GLY A 276 0.41 9.58 -1.16
N GLY A 277 0.03 8.53 -1.91
CA GLY A 277 -0.02 8.51 -3.37
C GLY A 277 1.33 8.40 -4.07
N LEU A 278 1.33 8.68 -5.37
CA LEU A 278 2.48 8.54 -6.26
C LEU A 278 3.72 9.33 -5.77
N ILE A 279 3.51 10.55 -5.31
CA ILE A 279 4.62 11.41 -4.87
C ILE A 279 5.33 10.84 -3.66
N THR A 280 4.58 10.25 -2.74
CA THR A 280 5.13 9.58 -1.54
C THR A 280 5.89 8.32 -1.94
N ALA A 281 5.32 7.47 -2.79
CA ALA A 281 5.99 6.27 -3.27
C ALA A 281 7.35 6.58 -3.93
N ILE A 282 7.41 7.61 -4.79
CA ILE A 282 8.67 8.04 -5.42
C ILE A 282 9.68 8.54 -4.38
N ALA A 283 9.25 9.33 -3.39
CA ALA A 283 10.12 9.85 -2.34
C ALA A 283 10.67 8.72 -1.46
N GLU A 284 9.84 7.77 -1.07
CA GLU A 284 10.21 6.61 -0.25
C GLU A 284 11.24 5.73 -0.95
N MET A 285 11.07 5.49 -2.25
CA MET A 285 12.09 4.80 -3.05
C MET A 285 13.44 5.54 -3.04
N ALA A 286 13.41 6.88 -3.06
CA ALA A 286 14.61 7.73 -3.02
C ALA A 286 15.24 7.85 -1.62
N PHE A 287 14.53 7.50 -0.54
CA PHE A 287 15.07 7.51 0.83
C PHE A 287 16.20 6.51 1.08
N SER A 288 16.50 5.66 0.10
CA SER A 288 17.77 4.93 0.05
C SER A 288 18.99 5.85 0.03
N MET A 289 18.83 7.14 -0.32
CA MET A 289 19.85 8.20 -0.42
C MET A 289 20.98 7.89 -1.42
N LYS A 290 20.80 6.91 -2.31
CA LYS A 290 21.80 6.58 -3.34
C LYS A 290 21.76 7.55 -4.51
N VAL A 291 20.55 7.85 -4.98
CA VAL A 291 20.30 8.72 -6.15
C VAL A 291 19.19 9.73 -5.83
N GLY A 292 19.13 10.81 -6.59
CA GLY A 292 18.00 11.71 -6.67
C GLY A 292 17.04 11.26 -7.77
N VAL A 293 15.92 11.98 -7.92
CA VAL A 293 14.86 11.67 -8.87
C VAL A 293 14.46 12.90 -9.65
N GLU A 294 14.32 12.75 -10.96
CA GLU A 294 13.79 13.75 -11.88
C GLU A 294 12.57 13.18 -12.61
N ILE A 295 11.38 13.73 -12.34
CA ILE A 295 10.13 13.40 -12.99
C ILE A 295 9.83 14.49 -14.01
N ASP A 296 9.76 14.13 -15.28
CA ASP A 296 9.52 15.02 -16.41
C ASP A 296 8.11 14.88 -17.00
N THR A 297 7.37 13.85 -16.60
CA THR A 297 5.96 13.68 -16.95
C THR A 297 5.09 14.57 -16.07
N PHE A 298 4.13 15.26 -16.69
CA PHE A 298 3.14 16.04 -15.96
C PHE A 298 2.07 15.15 -15.33
N PHE A 299 1.85 15.36 -14.04
CA PHE A 299 0.72 14.85 -13.29
C PHE A 299 -0.07 16.01 -12.69
N SER A 300 -1.39 15.93 -12.67
CA SER A 300 -2.17 16.87 -11.86
C SER A 300 -1.84 16.68 -10.36
N LYS A 301 -2.17 17.67 -9.55
CA LYS A 301 -1.98 17.55 -8.09
C LYS A 301 -2.75 16.34 -7.55
N GLU A 302 -3.98 16.15 -7.99
CA GLU A 302 -4.82 15.03 -7.59
C GLU A 302 -4.17 13.69 -7.96
N GLN A 303 -3.59 13.55 -9.16
CA GLN A 303 -2.88 12.34 -9.57
C GLN A 303 -1.62 12.07 -8.73
N LEU A 304 -0.92 13.11 -8.28
CA LEU A 304 0.26 12.94 -7.41
C LEU A 304 -0.12 12.39 -6.03
N PHE A 305 -1.31 12.73 -5.53
CA PHE A 305 -1.75 12.36 -4.18
C PHE A 305 -2.86 11.30 -4.15
N ALA A 306 -3.37 10.86 -5.31
CA ALA A 306 -4.33 9.76 -5.34
C ALA A 306 -3.67 8.43 -4.97
N GLU A 307 -4.34 7.67 -4.10
CA GLU A 307 -3.92 6.35 -3.65
C GLU A 307 -4.60 5.30 -4.54
N THR A 308 -4.17 5.24 -5.81
CA THR A 308 -4.82 4.44 -6.86
C THR A 308 -4.43 2.97 -6.75
N PRO A 309 -5.38 2.04 -6.48
CA PRO A 309 -5.08 0.61 -6.40
C PRO A 309 -4.46 0.06 -7.69
N GLY A 310 -3.54 -0.89 -7.54
CA GLY A 310 -2.90 -1.56 -8.67
C GLY A 310 -1.79 -0.76 -9.35
N CYS A 311 -1.51 0.48 -8.91
CA CYS A 311 -0.38 1.25 -9.42
C CYS A 311 0.91 0.90 -8.67
N ILE A 312 2.03 0.83 -9.44
CA ILE A 312 3.35 0.45 -8.93
C ILE A 312 4.41 1.34 -9.58
N VAL A 313 5.32 1.89 -8.80
CA VAL A 313 6.52 2.59 -9.30
C VAL A 313 7.66 1.59 -9.43
N VAL A 314 8.36 1.59 -10.56
CA VAL A 314 9.48 0.67 -10.79
C VAL A 314 10.70 1.41 -11.34
N GLU A 315 11.89 0.96 -10.92
CA GLU A 315 13.18 1.31 -11.48
C GLU A 315 13.60 0.26 -12.50
N VAL A 316 13.90 0.70 -13.73
CA VAL A 316 14.35 -0.14 -14.83
C VAL A 316 15.68 0.39 -15.35
N GLU A 317 16.73 -0.44 -15.39
CA GLU A 317 18.00 -0.04 -15.96
C GLU A 317 17.86 0.32 -17.44
N SER A 318 18.63 1.28 -17.93
CA SER A 318 18.52 1.82 -19.28
C SER A 318 18.67 0.75 -20.38
N THR A 319 19.38 -0.32 -20.10
CA THR A 319 19.58 -1.48 -21.00
C THR A 319 18.37 -2.38 -21.12
N GLU A 320 17.47 -2.36 -20.12
CA GLU A 320 16.32 -3.26 -20.00
C GLU A 320 14.99 -2.60 -20.40
N VAL A 321 14.99 -1.29 -20.73
CA VAL A 321 13.80 -0.49 -20.99
C VAL A 321 12.94 -1.06 -22.12
N ASP A 322 13.55 -1.49 -23.23
CA ASP A 322 12.79 -1.98 -24.37
C ASP A 322 12.10 -3.32 -24.08
N ASP A 323 12.79 -4.23 -23.39
CA ASP A 323 12.23 -5.52 -22.97
C ASP A 323 11.14 -5.33 -21.91
N PHE A 324 11.31 -4.37 -20.99
CA PHE A 324 10.29 -4.00 -20.02
C PHE A 324 9.02 -3.45 -20.69
N LYS A 325 9.18 -2.48 -21.61
CA LYS A 325 8.06 -1.91 -22.39
C LYS A 325 7.33 -2.97 -23.22
N ALA A 326 8.05 -3.96 -23.73
CA ALA A 326 7.42 -5.04 -24.50
C ALA A 326 6.48 -5.92 -23.67
N LEU A 327 6.68 -6.01 -22.35
CA LEU A 327 5.79 -6.77 -21.43
C LEU A 327 4.53 -5.99 -21.07
N PHE A 328 4.63 -4.68 -20.87
CA PHE A 328 3.54 -3.89 -20.31
C PHE A 328 2.77 -3.08 -21.36
N GLY A 329 3.39 -2.79 -22.53
CA GLY A 329 2.78 -1.96 -23.54
C GLY A 329 2.41 -0.56 -23.01
N GLU A 330 1.14 -0.18 -23.18
CA GLU A 330 0.62 1.12 -22.72
C GLU A 330 0.31 1.16 -21.20
N ASP A 331 0.33 0.02 -20.53
CA ASP A 331 0.03 -0.06 -19.08
C ASP A 331 1.25 0.32 -18.19
N ALA A 332 2.42 0.60 -18.79
CA ALA A 332 3.56 1.19 -18.13
C ALA A 332 4.00 2.49 -18.77
N GLN A 333 3.88 3.57 -18.04
CA GLN A 333 4.31 4.91 -18.47
C GLN A 333 5.68 5.24 -17.88
N GLN A 334 6.66 5.57 -18.73
CA GLN A 334 7.91 6.16 -18.26
C GLN A 334 7.63 7.57 -17.76
N ILE A 335 8.01 7.87 -16.51
CA ILE A 335 7.67 9.12 -15.84
C ILE A 335 8.89 10.01 -15.58
N GLY A 336 10.10 9.45 -15.65
CA GLY A 336 11.31 10.17 -15.34
C GLY A 336 12.53 9.25 -15.24
N LYS A 337 13.50 9.67 -14.46
CA LYS A 337 14.75 8.94 -14.27
C LYS A 337 15.37 9.21 -12.90
N THR A 338 16.29 8.34 -12.50
CA THR A 338 17.19 8.54 -11.37
C THR A 338 18.40 9.37 -11.78
N THR A 339 19.04 10.06 -10.83
CA THR A 339 20.26 10.83 -11.09
C THR A 339 21.21 10.84 -9.90
N SER A 340 22.52 10.77 -10.14
CA SER A 340 23.55 10.97 -9.12
C SER A 340 24.03 12.43 -9.01
N ALA A 341 23.54 13.32 -9.90
CA ALA A 341 23.95 14.72 -9.92
C ALA A 341 23.52 15.51 -8.69
N HIS A 342 22.44 15.09 -8.04
CA HIS A 342 21.92 15.70 -6.82
C HIS A 342 21.14 14.70 -5.97
N LYS A 343 20.81 15.08 -4.74
CA LYS A 343 19.94 14.32 -3.81
C LYS A 343 18.65 15.09 -3.59
N LYS A 344 17.89 15.28 -4.66
CA LYS A 344 16.60 15.96 -4.65
C LYS A 344 15.52 15.10 -5.28
N LEU A 345 14.29 15.38 -4.88
CA LEU A 345 13.09 15.01 -5.63
C LEU A 345 12.69 16.24 -6.47
N VAL A 346 12.73 16.08 -7.78
CA VAL A 346 12.33 17.12 -8.74
C VAL A 346 11.14 16.60 -9.54
N ILE A 347 10.00 17.29 -9.47
CA ILE A 347 8.84 17.07 -10.33
C ILE A 347 8.61 18.37 -11.08
N ALA A 348 8.74 18.34 -12.40
CA ALA A 348 8.76 19.51 -13.24
C ALA A 348 7.67 20.54 -12.89
N ASP A 349 8.05 21.79 -12.67
CA ASP A 349 7.21 22.95 -12.35
C ASP A 349 6.38 22.84 -11.05
N GLN A 350 6.52 21.75 -10.26
CA GLN A 350 5.70 21.50 -9.07
C GLN A 350 6.51 21.35 -7.78
N ILE A 351 7.62 20.62 -7.81
CA ILE A 351 8.44 20.31 -6.64
C ILE A 351 9.92 20.31 -6.99
N GLU A 352 10.72 20.93 -6.13
CA GLU A 352 12.15 20.74 -6.03
C GLU A 352 12.53 20.73 -4.54
N GLU A 353 12.67 19.55 -3.96
CA GLU A 353 12.91 19.37 -2.52
C GLU A 353 14.15 18.49 -2.27
N ASP A 354 14.89 18.82 -1.21
CA ASP A 354 16.03 18.03 -0.75
C ASP A 354 15.58 16.74 -0.08
N LEU A 355 16.12 15.60 -0.51
CA LEU A 355 15.74 14.27 0.00
C LEU A 355 16.11 14.08 1.47
N THR A 356 17.16 14.75 1.97
CA THR A 356 17.53 14.67 3.38
C THR A 356 16.45 15.29 4.25
N SER A 357 16.00 16.48 3.89
CA SER A 357 14.94 17.19 4.61
C SER A 357 13.59 16.44 4.56
N LEU A 358 13.26 15.85 3.39
CA LEU A 358 12.05 15.02 3.26
C LEU A 358 12.13 13.77 4.12
N LYS A 359 13.27 13.06 4.09
CA LYS A 359 13.49 11.85 4.88
C LYS A 359 13.45 12.14 6.38
N GLU A 360 14.10 13.21 6.84
CA GLU A 360 14.06 13.65 8.24
C GLU A 360 12.61 13.88 8.71
N ARG A 361 11.81 14.57 7.89
CA ARG A 361 10.40 14.79 8.20
C ARG A 361 9.62 13.48 8.31
N TRP A 362 9.82 12.55 7.38
CA TRP A 362 9.21 11.22 7.37
C TRP A 362 9.64 10.39 8.59
N GLN A 363 10.91 10.45 8.99
CA GLN A 363 11.44 9.70 10.13
C GLN A 363 10.93 10.21 11.48
N HIS A 364 10.75 11.53 11.64
CA HIS A 364 10.46 12.14 12.94
C HIS A 364 8.96 12.27 13.26
N GLY A 365 8.05 11.83 12.38
CA GLY A 365 6.61 12.00 12.61
C GLY A 365 6.07 11.32 13.87
N LEU A 366 6.69 10.22 14.32
CA LEU A 366 6.32 9.53 15.56
C LEU A 366 7.10 10.01 16.80
N THR A 367 8.12 10.87 16.66
CA THR A 367 8.97 11.33 17.78
C THR A 367 8.19 11.90 18.99
N PRO A 368 7.03 12.57 18.84
CA PRO A 368 6.26 13.03 20.00
C PRO A 368 5.68 11.92 20.87
N TYR A 369 5.71 10.67 20.41
CA TYR A 369 5.08 9.50 21.06
C TYR A 369 6.08 8.45 21.51
N TYR A 370 7.37 8.59 21.15
CA TYR A 370 8.45 7.64 21.47
C TYR A 370 9.67 8.33 22.09
#